data_7c44d1ed8e37cbaf173dcbcba8e7e382
#
_entry.id   7c44d1ed8e37cbaf173dcbcba8e7e382
#
_cell.length_a   1.000
_cell.length_b   1.000
_cell.length_c   1.000
_cell.angle_alpha   90.00
_cell.angle_beta   90.00
_cell.angle_gamma   90.00
#
_symmetry.space_group_name_H-M   'P 1'
#
loop_
_entity.id
_entity.type
_entity.pdbx_description
1 polymer ?
#
loop_
_entity_poly.entity_id
_entity_poly.type
_entity_poly.pdbx_seq_one_letter_code
_entity_poly.pdbx_strand_id
1 'polypeptide(L)'
;MHPLSGPSSESTARSGSPRAEHGEAAPPTADSPFAVPKRLPSLTGLRFAAAVGVLYTHSRLMIDPHLAETLGPEVWLGGSSVSLFFILSGYVLTHSARPDDTARAFWRRRAAKIFPNHLLTWCVVVTALACAGTAAVTTGSGIAAGLASLFLVHTWVPSHLFVSAGNPVSWSLAAEVFFYFLFPVLLPRVKRLSPRGLLIGSATAIAVVWSLPLFCALVVNPDGSSFPEYWFLYMLPVARLPEFLLGMMAARIASSGLRLPRIGVLPAALGVISAIVMNPAFLPQRFLYAASTVAPLVVLVYATAELDLRDRPSLLRSRPCVFLGELSYAMYLVHFTVLGLLYLGLRDHGWSNLAVVLVGLPFVLLASWLLYAGVERPCVRRFSTPRARARTRTRTAAAS
;
A
#
# COMPACT_ATOMS: atom_id res chain seq x y z
N MET A 1 23.63 5.68 -92.04
CA MET A 1 24.74 4.81 -92.40
C MET A 1 25.09 3.90 -91.20
N HIS A 2 24.74 2.67 -91.36
CA HIS A 2 25.24 1.51 -90.60
C HIS A 2 26.74 1.38 -90.83
N PRO A 3 27.54 0.49 -90.18
CA PRO A 3 27.16 -0.62 -89.28
C PRO A 3 28.20 -0.92 -88.14
N LEU A 4 27.89 -2.02 -87.41
CA LEU A 4 28.65 -3.23 -87.05
C LEU A 4 29.27 -3.28 -85.63
N SER A 5 28.87 -4.18 -84.92
CA SER A 5 29.12 -5.57 -84.57
C SER A 5 29.81 -5.74 -83.20
N GLY A 6 29.26 -6.67 -82.44
CA GLY A 6 29.70 -7.18 -81.17
C GLY A 6 31.10 -7.83 -81.17
N PRO A 7 31.52 -8.64 -80.17
CA PRO A 7 30.78 -9.76 -79.54
C PRO A 7 31.05 -9.97 -78.03
N SER A 8 30.22 -10.85 -77.49
CA SER A 8 30.31 -11.73 -76.33
C SER A 8 31.61 -11.94 -75.58
N SER A 9 31.55 -11.92 -74.24
CA SER A 9 32.35 -12.87 -73.46
C SER A 9 31.67 -13.22 -72.12
N GLU A 10 31.58 -14.48 -71.88
CA GLU A 10 31.17 -15.14 -70.65
C GLU A 10 31.88 -14.64 -69.40
N SER A 11 31.26 -14.64 -68.25
CA SER A 11 31.93 -15.10 -67.04
C SER A 11 31.02 -15.30 -65.83
N THR A 12 30.97 -16.52 -65.43
CA THR A 12 30.96 -17.09 -64.05
C THR A 12 29.98 -16.52 -63.02
N ALA A 13 29.00 -17.34 -62.80
CA ALA A 13 28.21 -17.38 -61.59
C ALA A 13 29.08 -17.52 -60.33
N ARG A 14 28.93 -16.62 -59.37
CA ARG A 14 29.26 -16.83 -57.95
C ARG A 14 27.99 -16.92 -57.14
N SER A 15 27.69 -18.10 -56.62
CA SER A 15 26.69 -18.39 -55.61
C SER A 15 27.02 -17.63 -54.34
N GLY A 16 26.27 -16.57 -54.03
CA GLY A 16 26.22 -15.89 -52.75
C GLY A 16 25.05 -16.43 -51.93
N SER A 17 25.34 -17.17 -50.87
CA SER A 17 24.37 -17.57 -49.88
C SER A 17 23.64 -16.35 -49.29
N PRO A 18 22.32 -16.40 -49.07
CA PRO A 18 21.64 -15.32 -48.36
C PRO A 18 22.10 -15.35 -46.89
N ARG A 19 22.74 -14.25 -46.42
CA ARG A 19 22.92 -13.97 -45.01
C ARG A 19 21.54 -13.88 -44.37
N ALA A 20 21.30 -14.75 -43.41
CA ALA A 20 20.15 -14.63 -42.52
C ALA A 20 20.24 -13.26 -41.82
N GLU A 21 19.36 -12.35 -42.21
CA GLU A 21 19.06 -11.14 -41.42
C GLU A 21 18.48 -11.61 -40.10
N HIS A 22 19.23 -11.38 -39.02
CA HIS A 22 18.70 -11.46 -37.68
C HIS A 22 17.60 -10.38 -37.56
N GLY A 23 16.37 -10.79 -37.79
CA GLY A 23 15.19 -9.98 -37.58
C GLY A 23 15.17 -9.56 -36.10
N GLU A 24 15.53 -8.30 -35.86
CA GLU A 24 15.31 -7.63 -34.59
C GLU A 24 13.83 -7.68 -34.31
N ALA A 25 13.42 -8.49 -33.32
CA ALA A 25 12.01 -8.65 -32.96
C ALA A 25 11.45 -7.27 -32.61
N ALA A 26 10.48 -6.81 -33.39
CA ALA A 26 9.77 -5.55 -33.14
C ALA A 26 9.31 -5.48 -31.67
N PRO A 27 9.41 -4.32 -31.01
CA PRO A 27 8.94 -4.17 -29.64
C PRO A 27 7.46 -4.51 -29.55
N PRO A 28 7.03 -5.23 -28.49
CA PRO A 28 5.63 -5.66 -28.37
C PRO A 28 4.70 -4.45 -28.42
N THR A 29 3.72 -4.46 -29.29
CA THR A 29 2.66 -3.44 -29.38
C THR A 29 1.88 -3.37 -28.06
N ALA A 30 1.30 -2.22 -27.73
CA ALA A 30 0.58 -1.96 -26.47
C ALA A 30 -0.57 -2.96 -26.18
N ASP A 31 -1.04 -3.70 -27.18
CA ASP A 31 -2.11 -4.71 -27.09
C ASP A 31 -1.59 -6.13 -26.92
N SER A 32 -0.28 -6.34 -26.78
CA SER A 32 0.30 -7.65 -26.53
C SER A 32 -0.15 -8.17 -25.15
N PRO A 33 -0.69 -9.41 -25.06
CA PRO A 33 -1.04 -10.03 -23.77
C PRO A 33 0.16 -10.21 -22.82
N PHE A 34 1.37 -9.98 -23.31
CA PHE A 34 2.64 -10.03 -22.56
C PHE A 34 3.20 -8.64 -22.20
N ALA A 35 2.46 -7.55 -22.47
CA ALA A 35 2.89 -6.20 -22.11
C ALA A 35 3.09 -6.09 -20.59
N VAL A 36 4.30 -5.68 -20.16
CA VAL A 36 4.59 -5.43 -18.74
C VAL A 36 3.77 -4.21 -18.30
N PRO A 37 2.98 -4.32 -17.22
CA PRO A 37 2.20 -3.20 -16.75
C PRO A 37 3.09 -1.96 -16.52
N LYS A 38 2.64 -0.80 -16.98
CA LYS A 38 3.36 0.47 -16.83
C LYS A 38 3.61 0.74 -15.33
N ARG A 39 4.82 1.13 -14.98
CA ARG A 39 5.13 1.52 -13.60
C ARG A 39 4.37 2.81 -13.24
N LEU A 40 3.98 2.91 -11.98
CA LEU A 40 3.24 4.05 -11.43
C LEU A 40 4.08 4.75 -10.33
N PRO A 41 5.17 5.45 -10.70
CA PRO A 41 6.09 6.06 -9.73
C PRO A 41 5.43 7.17 -8.91
N SER A 42 4.46 7.92 -9.46
CA SER A 42 3.74 8.95 -8.69
C SER A 42 2.89 8.34 -7.57
N LEU A 43 2.28 7.16 -7.78
CA LEU A 43 1.60 6.44 -6.68
C LEU A 43 2.59 5.94 -5.63
N THR A 44 3.81 5.59 -6.03
CA THR A 44 4.86 5.24 -5.06
C THR A 44 5.24 6.46 -4.21
N GLY A 45 5.41 7.63 -4.84
CA GLY A 45 5.63 8.89 -4.11
C GLY A 45 4.45 9.29 -3.22
N LEU A 46 3.22 9.03 -3.64
CA LEU A 46 2.02 9.29 -2.83
C LEU A 46 1.99 8.42 -1.56
N ARG A 47 2.50 7.19 -1.61
CA ARG A 47 2.67 6.34 -0.41
C ARG A 47 3.60 6.97 0.63
N PHE A 48 4.64 7.68 0.19
CA PHE A 48 5.50 8.43 1.12
C PHE A 48 4.71 9.53 1.83
N ALA A 49 3.92 10.32 1.11
CA ALA A 49 3.09 11.35 1.72
C ALA A 49 2.12 10.76 2.78
N ALA A 50 1.50 9.60 2.48
CA ALA A 50 0.66 8.90 3.44
C ALA A 50 1.45 8.44 4.69
N ALA A 51 2.66 7.90 4.52
CA ALA A 51 3.49 7.45 5.64
C ALA A 51 3.96 8.63 6.52
N VAL A 52 4.25 9.78 5.91
CA VAL A 52 4.53 11.03 6.65
C VAL A 52 3.30 11.50 7.43
N GLY A 53 2.10 11.41 6.86
CA GLY A 53 0.86 11.75 7.57
C GLY A 53 0.66 10.90 8.83
N VAL A 54 0.90 9.58 8.75
CA VAL A 54 0.85 8.69 9.93
C VAL A 54 1.94 9.03 10.96
N LEU A 55 3.19 9.21 10.50
CA LEU A 55 4.31 9.58 11.38
C LEU A 55 4.03 10.91 12.09
N TYR A 56 3.54 11.91 11.36
CA TYR A 56 3.17 13.21 11.91
C TYR A 56 2.10 13.07 13.01
N THR A 57 1.02 12.32 12.74
CA THR A 57 -0.05 12.11 13.72
C THR A 57 0.46 11.46 15.00
N HIS A 58 1.24 10.37 14.90
CA HIS A 58 1.77 9.71 16.08
C HIS A 58 2.80 10.59 16.83
N SER A 59 3.60 11.38 16.11
CA SER A 59 4.49 12.36 16.71
C SER A 59 3.73 13.45 17.46
N ARG A 60 2.63 13.97 16.90
CA ARG A 60 1.79 14.97 17.54
C ARG A 60 1.11 14.43 18.79
N LEU A 61 0.57 13.20 18.73
CA LEU A 61 -0.02 12.54 19.90
C LEU A 61 1.00 12.24 21.00
N MET A 62 2.27 12.01 20.66
CA MET A 62 3.34 11.85 21.64
C MET A 62 3.73 13.20 22.28
N ILE A 63 3.81 14.28 21.49
CA ILE A 63 4.13 15.63 21.98
C ILE A 63 3.02 16.13 22.90
N ASP A 64 1.75 15.96 22.49
CA ASP A 64 0.57 16.40 23.21
C ASP A 64 -0.48 15.27 23.25
N PRO A 65 -0.51 14.46 24.31
CA PRO A 65 -1.48 13.38 24.47
C PRO A 65 -2.95 13.84 24.51
N HIS A 66 -3.24 15.10 24.90
CA HIS A 66 -4.61 15.64 24.93
C HIS A 66 -5.23 15.77 23.54
N LEU A 67 -4.42 15.73 22.46
CA LEU A 67 -4.95 15.67 21.09
C LEU A 67 -5.81 14.43 20.83
N ALA A 68 -5.57 13.33 21.57
CA ALA A 68 -6.42 12.14 21.48
C ALA A 68 -7.85 12.40 22.00
N GLU A 69 -8.01 13.33 22.97
CA GLU A 69 -9.29 13.69 23.55
C GLU A 69 -10.01 14.73 22.69
N THR A 70 -9.28 15.70 22.14
CA THR A 70 -9.84 16.77 21.31
C THR A 70 -10.14 16.36 19.88
N LEU A 71 -9.51 15.26 19.43
CA LEU A 71 -9.71 14.67 18.10
C LEU A 71 -9.58 15.69 16.96
N GLY A 72 -8.51 16.52 17.04
CA GLY A 72 -8.23 17.54 16.04
C GLY A 72 -7.87 16.99 14.65
N PRO A 73 -7.69 17.87 13.66
CA PRO A 73 -7.34 17.50 12.29
C PRO A 73 -6.10 16.61 12.18
N GLU A 74 -5.17 16.72 13.12
CA GLU A 74 -3.94 15.92 13.21
C GLU A 74 -4.25 14.43 13.37
N VAL A 75 -5.26 14.07 14.16
CA VAL A 75 -5.69 12.68 14.38
C VAL A 75 -6.31 12.11 13.11
N TRP A 76 -7.16 12.90 12.46
CA TRP A 76 -7.85 12.50 11.22
C TRP A 76 -6.90 12.39 10.03
N LEU A 77 -5.79 13.13 10.02
CA LEU A 77 -4.75 13.00 9.00
C LEU A 77 -4.14 11.58 9.00
N GLY A 78 -3.82 11.05 10.19
CA GLY A 78 -3.30 9.68 10.30
C GLY A 78 -4.30 8.64 9.83
N GLY A 79 -5.57 8.75 10.25
CA GLY A 79 -6.64 7.86 9.82
C GLY A 79 -6.87 7.89 8.31
N SER A 80 -6.94 9.08 7.73
CA SER A 80 -7.07 9.26 6.28
C SER A 80 -5.86 8.73 5.50
N SER A 81 -4.66 8.83 6.08
CA SER A 81 -3.44 8.26 5.49
C SER A 81 -3.49 6.72 5.42
N VAL A 82 -4.07 6.06 6.43
CA VAL A 82 -4.30 4.61 6.38
C VAL A 82 -5.35 4.24 5.34
N SER A 83 -6.46 4.99 5.25
CA SER A 83 -7.47 4.85 4.18
C SER A 83 -6.83 4.97 2.79
N LEU A 84 -5.92 5.94 2.63
CA LEU A 84 -5.15 6.11 1.39
C LEU A 84 -4.31 4.86 1.08
N PHE A 85 -3.65 4.24 2.07
CA PHE A 85 -2.91 3.00 1.85
C PHE A 85 -3.81 1.85 1.39
N PHE A 86 -5.02 1.70 1.94
CA PHE A 86 -5.95 0.65 1.52
C PHE A 86 -6.43 0.85 0.08
N ILE A 87 -6.78 2.07 -0.31
CA ILE A 87 -7.18 2.41 -1.69
C ILE A 87 -6.00 2.19 -2.65
N LEU A 88 -4.79 2.67 -2.29
CA LEU A 88 -3.56 2.47 -3.07
C LEU A 88 -3.24 0.99 -3.25
N SER A 89 -3.41 0.17 -2.20
CA SER A 89 -3.17 -1.27 -2.26
C SER A 89 -4.11 -1.92 -3.27
N GLY A 90 -5.41 -1.64 -3.21
CA GLY A 90 -6.39 -2.11 -4.18
C GLY A 90 -6.07 -1.71 -5.61
N TYR A 91 -5.70 -0.43 -5.81
CA TYR A 91 -5.34 0.09 -7.13
C TYR A 91 -4.09 -0.60 -7.71
N VAL A 92 -2.99 -0.57 -6.96
CA VAL A 92 -1.69 -1.08 -7.44
C VAL A 92 -1.73 -2.58 -7.70
N LEU A 93 -2.39 -3.35 -6.83
CA LEU A 93 -2.53 -4.80 -7.02
C LEU A 93 -3.36 -5.13 -8.26
N THR A 94 -4.44 -4.41 -8.51
CA THR A 94 -5.29 -4.63 -9.68
C THR A 94 -4.58 -4.22 -10.96
N HIS A 95 -3.89 -3.08 -10.97
CA HIS A 95 -3.11 -2.62 -12.12
C HIS A 95 -1.94 -3.55 -12.47
N SER A 96 -1.24 -4.08 -11.46
CA SER A 96 -0.09 -4.97 -11.64
C SER A 96 -0.43 -6.47 -11.73
N ALA A 97 -1.72 -6.82 -11.75
CA ALA A 97 -2.16 -8.20 -11.78
C ALA A 97 -1.80 -8.90 -13.09
N ARG A 98 -1.14 -10.04 -13.00
CA ARG A 98 -0.73 -10.84 -14.16
C ARG A 98 -1.85 -11.79 -14.59
N PRO A 99 -2.02 -12.05 -15.90
CA PRO A 99 -3.06 -12.97 -16.41
C PRO A 99 -2.95 -14.39 -15.82
N ASP A 100 -1.72 -14.91 -15.73
CA ASP A 100 -1.47 -16.31 -15.35
C ASP A 100 -1.08 -16.47 -13.87
N ASP A 101 -1.45 -15.50 -13.04
CA ASP A 101 -1.04 -15.50 -11.63
C ASP A 101 -1.96 -16.37 -10.78
N THR A 102 -1.41 -17.47 -10.24
CA THR A 102 -2.16 -18.30 -9.31
C THR A 102 -2.30 -17.64 -7.94
N ALA A 103 -3.40 -17.89 -7.23
CA ALA A 103 -3.62 -17.42 -5.87
C ALA A 103 -2.43 -17.73 -4.95
N ARG A 104 -1.88 -18.96 -5.04
CA ARG A 104 -0.71 -19.38 -4.26
C ARG A 104 0.55 -18.55 -4.57
N ALA A 105 0.79 -18.24 -5.85
CA ALA A 105 1.93 -17.43 -6.24
C ALA A 105 1.77 -15.97 -5.77
N PHE A 106 0.55 -15.42 -5.86
CA PHE A 106 0.21 -14.12 -5.33
C PHE A 106 0.43 -14.04 -3.81
N TRP A 107 -0.17 -14.96 -3.03
CA TRP A 107 -0.03 -14.98 -1.58
C TRP A 107 1.42 -15.13 -1.12
N ARG A 108 2.21 -16.00 -1.77
CA ARG A 108 3.65 -16.14 -1.48
C ARG A 108 4.40 -14.81 -1.64
N ARG A 109 4.13 -14.05 -2.71
CA ARG A 109 4.77 -12.74 -2.91
C ARG A 109 4.33 -11.71 -1.89
N ARG A 110 3.07 -11.70 -1.49
CA ARG A 110 2.57 -10.81 -0.43
C ARG A 110 3.13 -11.19 0.93
N ALA A 111 3.16 -12.47 1.26
CA ALA A 111 3.78 -12.97 2.47
C ALA A 111 5.27 -12.58 2.55
N ALA A 112 6.03 -12.78 1.46
CA ALA A 112 7.43 -12.38 1.41
C ALA A 112 7.68 -10.87 1.56
N LYS A 113 6.68 -10.04 1.26
CA LYS A 113 6.73 -8.59 1.45
C LYS A 113 6.39 -8.18 2.90
N ILE A 114 5.39 -8.84 3.52
CA ILE A 114 4.81 -8.42 4.80
C ILE A 114 5.51 -9.08 5.98
N PHE A 115 5.52 -10.41 6.00
CA PHE A 115 5.87 -11.16 7.22
C PHE A 115 7.31 -10.96 7.73
N PRO A 116 8.36 -10.83 6.89
CA PRO A 116 9.71 -10.65 7.42
C PRO A 116 9.86 -9.38 8.27
N ASN A 117 9.33 -8.26 7.78
CA ASN A 117 9.38 -6.99 8.49
C ASN A 117 8.48 -7.02 9.74
N HIS A 118 7.28 -7.59 9.61
CA HIS A 118 6.33 -7.72 10.72
C HIS A 118 6.92 -8.59 11.84
N LEU A 119 7.46 -9.76 11.51
CA LEU A 119 8.06 -10.66 12.49
C LEU A 119 9.21 -9.99 13.25
N LEU A 120 10.11 -9.32 12.55
CA LEU A 120 11.23 -8.63 13.20
C LEU A 120 10.76 -7.53 14.14
N THR A 121 9.85 -6.66 13.68
CA THR A 121 9.32 -5.57 14.52
C THR A 121 8.48 -6.10 15.68
N TRP A 122 7.73 -7.17 15.48
CA TRP A 122 7.00 -7.86 16.55
C TRP A 122 7.96 -8.43 17.62
N CYS A 123 9.03 -9.10 17.20
CA CYS A 123 10.05 -9.62 18.12
C CYS A 123 10.69 -8.50 18.94
N VAL A 124 11.03 -7.38 18.31
CA VAL A 124 11.61 -6.22 19.02
C VAL A 124 10.65 -5.69 20.09
N VAL A 125 9.38 -5.49 19.74
CA VAL A 125 8.38 -4.99 20.71
C VAL A 125 8.15 -5.98 21.83
N VAL A 126 7.94 -7.26 21.53
CA VAL A 126 7.68 -8.28 22.55
C VAL A 126 8.87 -8.45 23.48
N THR A 127 10.11 -8.39 22.96
CA THR A 127 11.32 -8.42 23.78
C THR A 127 11.38 -7.21 24.71
N ALA A 128 11.09 -5.99 24.21
CA ALA A 128 11.07 -4.79 25.05
C ALA A 128 10.02 -4.88 26.16
N LEU A 129 8.81 -5.37 25.84
CA LEU A 129 7.75 -5.58 26.82
C LEU A 129 8.10 -6.66 27.86
N ALA A 130 8.81 -7.72 27.45
CA ALA A 130 9.29 -8.78 28.34
C ALA A 130 10.38 -8.24 29.31
N CYS A 131 11.34 -7.47 28.79
CA CYS A 131 12.36 -6.81 29.62
C CYS A 131 11.75 -5.81 30.63
N ALA A 132 10.63 -5.19 30.26
CA ALA A 132 9.89 -4.29 31.15
C ALA A 132 8.94 -5.03 32.12
N GLY A 133 8.87 -6.36 32.07
CA GLY A 133 8.01 -7.19 32.96
C GLY A 133 6.51 -6.89 32.84
N THR A 134 6.04 -6.48 31.65
CA THR A 134 4.65 -6.05 31.47
C THR A 134 3.67 -7.21 31.45
N ALA A 135 2.43 -6.97 31.93
CA ALA A 135 1.33 -7.95 31.89
C ALA A 135 1.01 -8.44 30.47
N ALA A 136 1.36 -7.68 29.45
CA ALA A 136 1.17 -8.04 28.05
C ALA A 136 1.94 -9.31 27.61
N VAL A 137 2.97 -9.72 28.32
CA VAL A 137 3.78 -10.91 28.01
C VAL A 137 3.85 -11.92 29.16
N THR A 138 3.30 -11.59 30.35
CA THR A 138 3.33 -12.45 31.55
C THR A 138 1.99 -13.09 31.86
N THR A 139 0.87 -12.55 31.36
CA THR A 139 -0.47 -13.12 31.55
C THR A 139 -0.89 -13.98 30.37
N GLY A 140 -1.72 -14.99 30.62
CA GLY A 140 -2.26 -15.87 29.57
C GLY A 140 -3.03 -15.10 28.48
N SER A 141 -3.82 -14.10 28.87
CA SER A 141 -4.54 -13.24 27.92
C SER A 141 -3.59 -12.34 27.11
N GLY A 142 -2.52 -11.82 27.73
CA GLY A 142 -1.50 -11.03 27.03
C GLY A 142 -0.71 -11.88 26.02
N ILE A 143 -0.33 -13.10 26.39
CA ILE A 143 0.32 -14.06 25.48
C ILE A 143 -0.61 -14.40 24.30
N ALA A 144 -1.89 -14.68 24.56
CA ALA A 144 -2.89 -14.96 23.50
C ALA A 144 -3.04 -13.77 22.54
N ALA A 145 -3.10 -12.55 23.06
CA ALA A 145 -3.17 -11.33 22.25
C ALA A 145 -1.88 -11.12 21.43
N GLY A 146 -0.70 -11.36 22.02
CA GLY A 146 0.59 -11.32 21.35
C GLY A 146 0.68 -12.34 20.20
N LEU A 147 0.24 -13.57 20.41
CA LEU A 147 0.18 -14.59 19.36
C LEU A 147 -0.83 -14.22 18.26
N ALA A 148 -2.01 -13.70 18.61
CA ALA A 148 -2.97 -13.21 17.65
C ALA A 148 -2.39 -12.07 16.79
N SER A 149 -1.59 -11.18 17.39
CA SER A 149 -0.88 -10.12 16.68
C SER A 149 0.22 -10.69 15.76
N LEU A 150 0.96 -11.70 16.19
CA LEU A 150 1.96 -12.36 15.35
C LEU A 150 1.36 -12.89 14.04
N PHE A 151 0.16 -13.47 14.11
CA PHE A 151 -0.57 -14.00 12.95
C PHE A 151 -1.47 -12.97 12.26
N LEU A 152 -1.46 -11.69 12.70
CA LEU A 152 -2.26 -10.60 12.13
C LEU A 152 -3.78 -10.86 12.17
N VAL A 153 -4.25 -11.53 13.23
CA VAL A 153 -5.69 -11.80 13.47
C VAL A 153 -6.23 -11.11 14.72
N HIS A 154 -5.42 -10.34 15.41
CA HIS A 154 -5.75 -9.65 16.66
C HIS A 154 -6.87 -8.62 16.54
N THR A 155 -7.05 -8.00 15.38
CA THR A 155 -8.09 -7.00 15.14
C THR A 155 -9.50 -7.57 14.99
N TRP A 156 -9.64 -8.89 14.93
CA TRP A 156 -10.94 -9.56 14.92
C TRP A 156 -11.59 -9.66 16.31
N VAL A 157 -10.81 -9.39 17.35
CA VAL A 157 -11.28 -9.44 18.74
C VAL A 157 -11.54 -8.01 19.23
N PRO A 158 -12.77 -7.66 19.68
CA PRO A 158 -13.11 -6.31 20.17
C PRO A 158 -12.57 -6.08 21.59
N SER A 159 -11.24 -5.99 21.71
CA SER A 159 -10.55 -5.82 22.99
C SER A 159 -9.34 -4.91 22.83
N HIS A 160 -9.22 -3.91 23.72
CA HIS A 160 -8.03 -3.05 23.79
C HIS A 160 -6.72 -3.84 23.88
N LEU A 161 -6.70 -4.91 24.70
CA LEU A 161 -5.54 -5.76 24.85
C LEU A 161 -5.10 -6.39 23.53
N PHE A 162 -6.08 -6.89 22.74
CA PHE A 162 -5.79 -7.54 21.46
C PHE A 162 -5.33 -6.52 20.41
N VAL A 163 -6.07 -5.42 20.21
CA VAL A 163 -5.73 -4.46 19.15
C VAL A 163 -4.41 -3.72 19.39
N SER A 164 -3.96 -3.63 20.65
CA SER A 164 -2.69 -3.01 21.02
C SER A 164 -1.53 -3.99 21.12
N ALA A 165 -1.78 -5.30 20.98
CA ALA A 165 -0.78 -6.34 21.22
C ALA A 165 0.34 -6.33 20.16
N GLY A 166 1.55 -6.64 20.58
CA GLY A 166 2.73 -6.63 19.73
C GLY A 166 3.05 -5.22 19.23
N ASN A 167 3.23 -5.05 17.93
CA ASN A 167 3.43 -3.73 17.34
C ASN A 167 2.07 -3.04 17.11
N PRO A 168 1.73 -1.95 17.85
CA PRO A 168 0.39 -1.35 17.79
C PRO A 168 -0.05 -0.89 16.40
N VAL A 169 0.88 -0.54 15.51
CA VAL A 169 0.54 -0.11 14.14
C VAL A 169 0.23 -1.28 13.21
N SER A 170 0.45 -2.53 13.65
CA SER A 170 0.21 -3.73 12.82
C SER A 170 -1.28 -4.04 12.58
N TRP A 171 -2.20 -3.32 13.22
CA TRP A 171 -3.62 -3.50 13.00
C TRP A 171 -4.02 -3.29 11.53
N SER A 172 -3.45 -2.31 10.85
CA SER A 172 -3.72 -2.06 9.43
C SER A 172 -3.13 -3.16 8.53
N LEU A 173 -2.03 -3.78 8.97
CA LEU A 173 -1.46 -4.96 8.32
C LEU A 173 -2.41 -6.15 8.39
N ALA A 174 -3.11 -6.33 9.51
CA ALA A 174 -4.13 -7.37 9.65
C ALA A 174 -5.26 -7.16 8.63
N ALA A 175 -5.69 -5.92 8.42
CA ALA A 175 -6.64 -5.57 7.37
C ALA A 175 -6.07 -5.85 5.96
N GLU A 176 -4.82 -5.47 5.68
CA GLU A 176 -4.18 -5.75 4.39
C GLU A 176 -4.05 -7.26 4.12
N VAL A 177 -3.67 -8.07 5.10
CA VAL A 177 -3.58 -9.54 4.96
C VAL A 177 -4.95 -10.12 4.61
N PHE A 178 -6.02 -9.66 5.26
CA PHE A 178 -7.38 -10.04 4.92
C PHE A 178 -7.76 -9.65 3.48
N PHE A 179 -7.43 -8.44 3.03
CA PHE A 179 -7.66 -8.01 1.65
C PHE A 179 -6.88 -8.86 0.65
N TYR A 180 -5.63 -9.18 0.95
CA TYR A 180 -4.79 -10.02 0.09
C TYR A 180 -5.27 -11.46 0.03
N PHE A 181 -5.85 -11.97 1.13
CA PHE A 181 -6.49 -13.28 1.11
C PHE A 181 -7.68 -13.30 0.15
N LEU A 182 -8.50 -12.25 0.14
CA LEU A 182 -9.67 -12.12 -0.72
C LEU A 182 -9.35 -11.72 -2.16
N PHE A 183 -8.22 -11.07 -2.42
CA PHE A 183 -7.89 -10.48 -3.71
C PHE A 183 -8.00 -11.45 -4.90
N PRO A 184 -7.51 -12.71 -4.86
CA PRO A 184 -7.64 -13.65 -5.98
C PRO A 184 -9.09 -13.98 -6.32
N VAL A 185 -10.00 -13.88 -5.35
CA VAL A 185 -11.44 -14.11 -5.50
C VAL A 185 -12.16 -12.86 -6.01
N LEU A 186 -11.75 -11.69 -5.54
CA LEU A 186 -12.35 -10.40 -5.90
C LEU A 186 -11.92 -9.94 -7.30
N LEU A 187 -10.66 -10.14 -7.67
CA LEU A 187 -10.11 -9.65 -8.93
C LEU A 187 -10.87 -10.13 -10.17
N PRO A 188 -11.19 -11.42 -10.34
CA PRO A 188 -11.98 -11.87 -11.49
C PRO A 188 -13.38 -11.26 -11.53
N ARG A 189 -14.02 -11.05 -10.37
CA ARG A 189 -15.34 -10.41 -10.28
C ARG A 189 -15.27 -8.95 -10.73
N VAL A 190 -14.31 -8.19 -10.22
CA VAL A 190 -14.11 -6.78 -10.60
C VAL A 190 -13.72 -6.66 -12.09
N LYS A 191 -12.92 -7.58 -12.63
CA LYS A 191 -12.56 -7.60 -14.05
C LYS A 191 -13.77 -7.84 -14.99
N ARG A 192 -14.80 -8.52 -14.53
CA ARG A 192 -16.02 -8.81 -15.31
C ARG A 192 -17.02 -7.64 -15.31
N LEU A 193 -16.85 -6.65 -14.46
CA LEU A 193 -17.76 -5.51 -14.41
C LEU A 193 -17.67 -4.66 -15.68
N SER A 194 -18.83 -4.30 -16.23
CA SER A 194 -18.94 -3.31 -17.29
C SER A 194 -18.54 -1.92 -16.78
N PRO A 195 -18.26 -0.94 -17.67
CA PRO A 195 -17.98 0.42 -17.24
C PRO A 195 -19.05 1.02 -16.32
N ARG A 196 -20.34 0.78 -16.62
CA ARG A 196 -21.46 1.17 -15.74
C ARG A 196 -21.44 0.42 -14.42
N GLY A 197 -21.13 -0.88 -14.44
CA GLY A 197 -21.00 -1.71 -13.25
C GLY A 197 -19.87 -1.26 -12.33
N LEU A 198 -18.75 -0.75 -12.89
CA LEU A 198 -17.66 -0.17 -12.11
C LEU A 198 -18.10 1.12 -11.40
N LEU A 199 -18.84 2.01 -12.07
CA LEU A 199 -19.36 3.24 -11.46
C LEU A 199 -20.37 2.94 -10.36
N ILE A 200 -21.35 2.05 -10.64
CA ILE A 200 -22.35 1.62 -9.67
C ILE A 200 -21.65 0.96 -8.45
N GLY A 201 -20.71 0.03 -8.70
CA GLY A 201 -19.96 -0.62 -7.64
C GLY A 201 -19.16 0.37 -6.78
N SER A 202 -18.55 1.40 -7.41
CA SER A 202 -17.85 2.45 -6.68
C SER A 202 -18.81 3.29 -5.83
N ALA A 203 -19.95 3.69 -6.39
CA ALA A 203 -20.98 4.41 -5.65
C ALA A 203 -21.53 3.57 -4.48
N THR A 204 -21.79 2.28 -4.72
CA THR A 204 -22.23 1.33 -3.67
C THR A 204 -21.18 1.20 -2.57
N ALA A 205 -19.89 1.05 -2.92
CA ALA A 205 -18.83 0.94 -1.92
C ALA A 205 -18.72 2.23 -1.07
N ILE A 206 -18.85 3.41 -1.68
CA ILE A 206 -18.90 4.69 -0.95
C ILE A 206 -20.14 4.71 -0.04
N ALA A 207 -21.30 4.35 -0.55
CA ALA A 207 -22.54 4.31 0.24
C ALA A 207 -22.45 3.34 1.43
N VAL A 208 -21.80 2.18 1.24
CA VAL A 208 -21.50 1.24 2.33
C VAL A 208 -20.61 1.90 3.38
N VAL A 209 -19.51 2.55 2.99
CA VAL A 209 -18.63 3.26 3.96
C VAL A 209 -19.40 4.33 4.73
N TRP A 210 -20.34 5.05 4.09
CA TRP A 210 -21.17 6.05 4.75
C TRP A 210 -22.28 5.44 5.61
N SER A 211 -22.75 4.23 5.33
CA SER A 211 -23.75 3.53 6.14
C SER A 211 -23.17 2.87 7.41
N LEU A 212 -21.87 2.51 7.40
CA LEU A 212 -21.23 1.87 8.56
C LEU A 212 -21.34 2.66 9.86
N PRO A 213 -21.14 4.00 9.91
CA PRO A 213 -21.35 4.78 11.11
C PRO A 213 -22.78 4.70 11.67
N LEU A 214 -23.79 4.67 10.81
CA LEU A 214 -25.19 4.51 11.20
C LEU A 214 -25.46 3.11 11.73
N PHE A 215 -24.98 2.09 11.02
CA PHE A 215 -25.09 0.70 11.48
C PHE A 215 -24.38 0.50 12.83
N CYS A 216 -23.21 1.09 13.01
CA CYS A 216 -22.49 1.04 14.27
C CYS A 216 -23.31 1.65 15.41
N ALA A 217 -23.90 2.83 15.18
CA ALA A 217 -24.70 3.52 16.20
C ALA A 217 -25.98 2.75 16.58
N LEU A 218 -26.59 2.06 15.63
CA LEU A 218 -27.87 1.39 15.85
C LEU A 218 -27.75 -0.05 16.37
N VAL A 219 -26.66 -0.73 16.00
CA VAL A 219 -26.55 -2.20 16.19
C VAL A 219 -25.34 -2.60 17.03
N VAL A 220 -24.16 -2.03 16.73
CA VAL A 220 -22.90 -2.46 17.36
C VAL A 220 -22.67 -1.77 18.69
N ASN A 221 -23.00 -0.49 18.75
CA ASN A 221 -22.71 0.38 19.90
C ASN A 221 -23.84 1.37 20.17
N PRO A 222 -25.06 0.89 20.51
CA PRO A 222 -26.19 1.77 20.81
C PRO A 222 -25.94 2.64 22.06
N ASP A 223 -25.12 2.16 22.99
CA ASP A 223 -24.81 2.88 24.25
C ASP A 223 -23.77 4.00 24.07
N GLY A 224 -23.17 4.13 22.88
CA GLY A 224 -22.24 5.23 22.54
C GLY A 224 -20.86 5.16 23.17
N SER A 225 -20.41 3.97 23.64
CA SER A 225 -19.08 3.81 24.21
C SER A 225 -17.99 3.96 23.12
N SER A 226 -16.88 4.63 23.45
CA SER A 226 -15.87 5.03 22.45
C SER A 226 -15.11 3.86 21.80
N PHE A 227 -14.82 2.79 22.56
CA PHE A 227 -13.97 1.72 22.06
C PHE A 227 -14.64 0.78 21.06
N PRO A 228 -15.87 0.26 21.26
CA PRO A 228 -16.56 -0.55 20.25
C PRO A 228 -16.75 0.19 18.92
N GLU A 229 -17.03 1.50 18.98
CA GLU A 229 -17.13 2.35 17.79
C GLU A 229 -15.79 2.44 17.06
N TYR A 230 -14.70 2.75 17.77
CA TYR A 230 -13.35 2.83 17.24
C TYR A 230 -12.89 1.49 16.64
N TRP A 231 -13.09 0.39 17.37
CA TRP A 231 -12.77 -0.94 16.88
C TRP A 231 -13.52 -1.28 15.60
N PHE A 232 -14.83 -1.14 15.59
CA PHE A 232 -15.68 -1.52 14.47
C PHE A 232 -15.40 -0.67 13.21
N LEU A 233 -15.37 0.66 13.36
CA LEU A 233 -15.26 1.57 12.21
C LEU A 233 -13.82 1.74 11.69
N TYR A 234 -12.83 1.57 12.57
CA TYR A 234 -11.45 1.89 12.22
C TYR A 234 -10.55 0.66 12.08
N MET A 235 -10.68 -0.32 12.96
CA MET A 235 -9.73 -1.45 13.03
C MET A 235 -10.25 -2.76 12.42
N LEU A 236 -11.57 -2.98 12.38
CA LEU A 236 -12.13 -4.25 11.88
C LEU A 236 -11.91 -4.40 10.37
N PRO A 237 -11.21 -5.46 9.91
CA PRO A 237 -10.81 -5.60 8.50
C PRO A 237 -11.99 -5.57 7.51
N VAL A 238 -13.14 -6.15 7.87
CA VAL A 238 -14.34 -6.18 7.01
C VAL A 238 -14.89 -4.78 6.78
N ALA A 239 -14.90 -3.92 7.79
CA ALA A 239 -15.39 -2.55 7.69
C ALA A 239 -14.49 -1.69 6.75
N ARG A 240 -13.23 -2.05 6.60
CA ARG A 240 -12.24 -1.35 5.76
C ARG A 240 -12.14 -1.93 4.33
N LEU A 241 -12.75 -3.09 4.06
CA LEU A 241 -12.71 -3.74 2.75
C LEU A 241 -13.25 -2.87 1.60
N PRO A 242 -14.32 -2.06 1.77
CA PRO A 242 -14.83 -1.22 0.68
C PRO A 242 -13.79 -0.22 0.13
N GLU A 243 -12.87 0.29 0.96
CA GLU A 243 -11.79 1.19 0.52
C GLU A 243 -10.82 0.48 -0.42
N PHE A 244 -10.46 -0.76 -0.10
CA PHE A 244 -9.64 -1.60 -0.97
C PHE A 244 -10.35 -1.90 -2.29
N LEU A 245 -11.66 -2.22 -2.25
CA LEU A 245 -12.49 -2.44 -3.45
C LEU A 245 -12.58 -1.19 -4.32
N LEU A 246 -12.70 0.00 -3.71
CA LEU A 246 -12.68 1.28 -4.43
C LEU A 246 -11.37 1.47 -5.19
N GLY A 247 -10.23 1.13 -4.57
CA GLY A 247 -8.94 1.11 -5.25
C GLY A 247 -8.91 0.15 -6.44
N MET A 248 -9.46 -1.06 -6.29
CA MET A 248 -9.57 -2.04 -7.37
C MET A 248 -10.43 -1.51 -8.53
N MET A 249 -11.58 -0.92 -8.23
CA MET A 249 -12.49 -0.37 -9.23
C MET A 249 -11.88 0.85 -9.93
N ALA A 250 -11.20 1.74 -9.20
CA ALA A 250 -10.50 2.89 -9.77
C ALA A 250 -9.42 2.46 -10.79
N ALA A 251 -8.66 1.39 -10.50
CA ALA A 251 -7.68 0.84 -11.44
C ALA A 251 -8.35 0.28 -12.70
N ARG A 252 -9.51 -0.36 -12.56
CA ARG A 252 -10.27 -0.88 -13.70
C ARG A 252 -10.92 0.24 -14.51
N ILE A 253 -11.42 1.28 -13.87
CA ILE A 253 -11.94 2.49 -14.54
C ILE A 253 -10.84 3.12 -15.40
N ALA A 254 -9.63 3.28 -14.85
CA ALA A 254 -8.49 3.84 -15.58
C ALA A 254 -8.11 3.02 -16.84
N SER A 255 -8.38 1.70 -16.85
CA SER A 255 -8.11 0.80 -17.99
C SER A 255 -9.32 0.51 -18.88
N SER A 256 -10.53 0.99 -18.53
CA SER A 256 -11.77 0.66 -19.25
C SER A 256 -12.09 1.57 -20.44
N GLY A 257 -11.27 2.60 -20.68
CA GLY A 257 -11.55 3.63 -21.68
C GLY A 257 -12.65 4.63 -21.29
N LEU A 258 -13.20 4.51 -20.08
CA LEU A 258 -14.20 5.44 -19.57
C LEU A 258 -13.60 6.86 -19.43
N ARG A 259 -14.27 7.85 -20.02
CA ARG A 259 -13.84 9.24 -19.93
C ARG A 259 -14.48 9.89 -18.71
N LEU A 260 -13.73 9.93 -17.61
CA LEU A 260 -14.12 10.71 -16.43
C LEU A 260 -13.66 12.17 -16.57
N PRO A 261 -14.32 13.12 -15.89
CA PRO A 261 -13.81 14.49 -15.76
C PRO A 261 -12.38 14.50 -15.24
N ARG A 262 -11.53 15.33 -15.83
CA ARG A 262 -10.12 15.43 -15.45
C ARG A 262 -9.98 16.30 -14.22
N ILE A 263 -9.87 15.67 -13.08
CA ILE A 263 -9.53 16.34 -11.82
C ILE A 263 -8.00 16.24 -11.67
N GLY A 264 -7.32 17.39 -11.55
CA GLY A 264 -5.89 17.42 -11.30
C GLY A 264 -5.54 16.93 -9.90
N VAL A 265 -4.27 16.54 -9.68
CA VAL A 265 -3.80 16.08 -8.34
C VAL A 265 -3.94 17.17 -7.30
N LEU A 266 -3.65 18.44 -7.63
CA LEU A 266 -3.75 19.54 -6.67
C LEU A 266 -5.19 19.76 -6.17
N PRO A 267 -6.23 19.94 -7.03
CA PRO A 267 -7.59 20.06 -6.53
C PRO A 267 -8.08 18.80 -5.80
N ALA A 268 -7.65 17.58 -6.19
CA ALA A 268 -7.95 16.37 -5.46
C ALA A 268 -7.32 16.36 -4.05
N ALA A 269 -6.07 16.79 -3.94
CA ALA A 269 -5.38 16.92 -2.64
C ALA A 269 -6.03 17.97 -1.75
N LEU A 270 -6.40 19.14 -2.32
CA LEU A 270 -7.15 20.17 -1.60
C LEU A 270 -8.51 19.65 -1.12
N GLY A 271 -9.19 18.81 -1.90
CA GLY A 271 -10.42 18.15 -1.48
C GLY A 271 -10.21 17.22 -0.28
N VAL A 272 -9.11 16.47 -0.23
CA VAL A 272 -8.75 15.64 0.93
C VAL A 272 -8.45 16.50 2.16
N ILE A 273 -7.63 17.55 1.99
CA ILE A 273 -7.27 18.47 3.10
C ILE A 273 -8.53 19.16 3.62
N SER A 274 -9.40 19.65 2.74
CA SER A 274 -10.66 20.26 3.13
C SER A 274 -11.55 19.28 3.92
N ALA A 275 -11.62 18.02 3.48
CA ALA A 275 -12.39 17.01 4.21
C ALA A 275 -11.81 16.73 5.62
N ILE A 276 -10.48 16.70 5.77
CA ILE A 276 -9.82 16.49 7.06
C ILE A 276 -10.04 17.68 8.01
N VAL A 277 -9.97 18.92 7.49
CA VAL A 277 -10.02 20.13 8.31
C VAL A 277 -11.45 20.58 8.61
N MET A 278 -12.34 20.51 7.61
CA MET A 278 -13.69 21.07 7.71
C MET A 278 -14.71 20.08 8.28
N ASN A 279 -14.64 18.80 7.89
CA ASN A 279 -15.67 17.83 8.27
C ASN A 279 -15.83 17.63 9.79
N PRO A 280 -14.76 17.72 10.63
CA PRO A 280 -14.92 17.64 12.08
C PRO A 280 -15.87 18.69 12.67
N ALA A 281 -16.06 19.83 12.00
CA ALA A 281 -17.00 20.88 12.45
C ALA A 281 -18.47 20.55 12.12
N PHE A 282 -18.74 19.63 11.18
CA PHE A 282 -20.08 19.39 10.65
C PHE A 282 -20.58 17.96 10.81
N LEU A 283 -19.66 16.99 10.99
CA LEU A 283 -19.98 15.57 11.05
C LEU A 283 -19.69 15.00 12.45
N PRO A 284 -20.57 14.11 12.96
CA PRO A 284 -20.23 13.32 14.14
C PRO A 284 -18.93 12.52 13.94
N GLN A 285 -18.16 12.36 15.00
CA GLN A 285 -16.85 11.68 15.01
C GLN A 285 -16.84 10.35 14.24
N ARG A 286 -17.88 9.55 14.38
CA ARG A 286 -18.00 8.23 13.73
C ARG A 286 -17.88 8.26 12.21
N PHE A 287 -18.21 9.39 11.56
CA PHE A 287 -18.03 9.56 10.11
C PHE A 287 -16.61 9.94 9.73
N LEU A 288 -15.79 10.39 10.67
CA LEU A 288 -14.43 10.87 10.42
C LEU A 288 -13.41 9.73 10.28
N TYR A 289 -13.73 8.52 10.73
CA TYR A 289 -12.82 7.37 10.64
C TYR A 289 -12.49 6.98 9.19
N ALA A 290 -13.48 7.05 8.28
CA ALA A 290 -13.29 6.73 6.86
C ALA A 290 -14.25 7.49 5.94
N ALA A 291 -15.54 7.62 6.33
CA ALA A 291 -16.60 8.06 5.43
C ALA A 291 -16.33 9.46 4.85
N SER A 292 -15.92 10.40 5.69
CA SER A 292 -15.70 11.80 5.31
C SER A 292 -14.61 11.99 4.23
N THR A 293 -13.62 11.10 4.17
CA THR A 293 -12.44 11.25 3.30
C THR A 293 -12.36 10.23 2.16
N VAL A 294 -13.16 9.15 2.19
CA VAL A 294 -13.06 8.06 1.21
C VAL A 294 -13.20 8.53 -0.24
N ALA A 295 -14.19 9.38 -0.53
CA ALA A 295 -14.44 9.84 -1.89
C ALA A 295 -13.30 10.73 -2.43
N PRO A 296 -12.85 11.81 -1.74
CA PRO A 296 -11.72 12.60 -2.20
C PRO A 296 -10.41 11.79 -2.27
N LEU A 297 -10.18 10.80 -1.41
CA LEU A 297 -9.00 9.92 -1.47
C LEU A 297 -8.99 9.05 -2.73
N VAL A 298 -10.12 8.47 -3.12
CA VAL A 298 -10.23 7.72 -4.39
C VAL A 298 -9.93 8.61 -5.58
N VAL A 299 -10.46 9.83 -5.59
CA VAL A 299 -10.19 10.81 -6.65
C VAL A 299 -8.70 11.16 -6.69
N LEU A 300 -8.06 11.35 -5.54
CA LEU A 300 -6.62 11.63 -5.45
C LEU A 300 -5.77 10.49 -6.01
N VAL A 301 -6.09 9.24 -5.65
CA VAL A 301 -5.38 8.05 -6.18
C VAL A 301 -5.55 7.94 -7.69
N TYR A 302 -6.79 8.09 -8.18
CA TYR A 302 -7.09 8.06 -9.61
C TYR A 302 -6.34 9.17 -10.38
N ALA A 303 -6.43 10.42 -9.91
CA ALA A 303 -5.76 11.56 -10.54
C ALA A 303 -4.24 11.40 -10.57
N THR A 304 -3.66 10.86 -9.49
CA THR A 304 -2.20 10.62 -9.41
C THR A 304 -1.77 9.49 -10.37
N ALA A 305 -2.55 8.43 -10.48
CA ALA A 305 -2.29 7.36 -11.43
C ALA A 305 -2.38 7.83 -12.89
N GLU A 306 -3.33 8.71 -13.21
CA GLU A 306 -3.49 9.31 -14.54
C GLU A 306 -2.24 10.08 -15.00
N LEU A 307 -1.49 10.72 -14.09
CA LEU A 307 -0.20 11.36 -14.42
C LEU A 307 0.79 10.34 -14.99
N ASP A 308 0.93 9.20 -14.31
CA ASP A 308 1.86 8.15 -14.74
C ASP A 308 1.39 7.46 -16.03
N LEU A 309 0.09 7.18 -16.15
CA LEU A 309 -0.48 6.55 -17.34
C LEU A 309 -0.32 7.42 -18.59
N ARG A 310 -0.31 8.74 -18.44
CA ARG A 310 -0.15 9.73 -19.54
C ARG A 310 1.27 10.30 -19.65
N ASP A 311 2.26 9.75 -18.94
CA ASP A 311 3.64 10.22 -18.89
C ASP A 311 3.81 11.71 -18.54
N ARG A 312 2.90 12.24 -17.71
CA ARG A 312 2.99 13.63 -17.27
C ARG A 312 3.99 13.80 -16.13
N PRO A 313 4.76 14.89 -16.11
CA PRO A 313 5.68 15.17 -15.01
C PRO A 313 4.92 15.39 -13.70
N SER A 314 5.53 14.92 -12.59
CA SER A 314 5.00 15.07 -11.24
C SER A 314 6.16 15.12 -10.26
N LEU A 315 6.07 15.92 -9.19
CA LEU A 315 7.02 15.92 -8.09
C LEU A 315 7.06 14.57 -7.39
N LEU A 316 5.91 13.87 -7.34
CA LEU A 316 5.79 12.54 -6.71
C LEU A 316 6.58 11.45 -7.44
N ARG A 317 6.93 11.64 -8.72
CA ARG A 317 7.78 10.69 -9.47
C ARG A 317 9.27 11.03 -9.43
N SER A 318 9.66 12.05 -8.66
CA SER A 318 11.08 12.36 -8.44
C SER A 318 11.79 11.19 -7.74
N ARG A 319 13.09 11.01 -8.02
CA ARG A 319 13.88 9.93 -7.43
C ARG A 319 13.81 9.88 -5.89
N PRO A 320 13.91 11.01 -5.17
CA PRO A 320 13.75 10.99 -3.71
C PRO A 320 12.36 10.53 -3.26
N CYS A 321 11.28 11.05 -3.87
CA CYS A 321 9.90 10.67 -3.50
C CYS A 321 9.63 9.19 -3.75
N VAL A 322 10.10 8.64 -4.87
CA VAL A 322 9.96 7.22 -5.19
C VAL A 322 10.75 6.36 -4.20
N PHE A 323 12.01 6.72 -3.90
CA PHE A 323 12.83 6.01 -2.93
C PHE A 323 12.18 6.00 -1.54
N LEU A 324 11.73 7.15 -1.05
CA LEU A 324 11.03 7.26 0.25
C LEU A 324 9.67 6.53 0.22
N GLY A 325 9.00 6.49 -0.93
CA GLY A 325 7.80 5.68 -1.13
C GLY A 325 8.05 4.17 -1.09
N GLU A 326 9.19 3.70 -1.56
CA GLU A 326 9.61 2.31 -1.38
C GLU A 326 9.93 2.00 0.09
N LEU A 327 10.51 2.96 0.81
CA LEU A 327 10.84 2.87 2.24
C LEU A 327 9.60 2.97 3.15
N SER A 328 8.49 3.51 2.65
CA SER A 328 7.30 3.90 3.43
C SER A 328 6.72 2.76 4.28
N TYR A 329 6.78 1.52 3.78
CA TYR A 329 6.29 0.35 4.53
C TYR A 329 7.17 0.03 5.75
N ALA A 330 8.48 0.02 5.58
CA ALA A 330 9.41 -0.16 6.69
C ALA A 330 9.26 0.99 7.71
N MET A 331 9.16 2.24 7.23
CA MET A 331 8.94 3.41 8.09
C MET A 331 7.62 3.31 8.89
N TYR A 332 6.55 2.86 8.25
CA TYR A 332 5.27 2.63 8.91
C TYR A 332 5.39 1.62 10.06
N LEU A 333 6.18 0.56 9.92
CA LEU A 333 6.32 -0.47 10.95
C LEU A 333 7.22 -0.05 12.12
N VAL A 334 8.27 0.75 11.88
CA VAL A 334 9.27 1.03 12.91
C VAL A 334 9.02 2.33 13.66
N HIS A 335 8.32 3.32 13.07
CA HIS A 335 8.26 4.67 13.65
C HIS A 335 7.71 4.68 15.08
N PHE A 336 6.60 3.97 15.32
CA PHE A 336 5.98 3.95 16.64
C PHE A 336 6.87 3.25 17.68
N THR A 337 7.50 2.14 17.29
CA THR A 337 8.42 1.40 18.15
C THR A 337 9.66 2.23 18.47
N VAL A 338 10.29 2.87 17.49
CA VAL A 338 11.50 3.69 17.70
C VAL A 338 11.20 4.87 18.59
N LEU A 339 10.14 5.62 18.28
CA LEU A 339 9.75 6.78 19.09
C LEU A 339 9.36 6.37 20.51
N GLY A 340 8.63 5.25 20.67
CA GLY A 340 8.23 4.72 21.97
C GLY A 340 9.42 4.28 22.82
N LEU A 341 10.39 3.58 22.25
CA LEU A 341 11.62 3.17 22.96
C LEU A 341 12.46 4.37 23.38
N LEU A 342 12.61 5.38 22.50
CA LEU A 342 13.30 6.62 22.85
C LEU A 342 12.57 7.38 23.95
N TYR A 343 11.25 7.46 23.88
CA TYR A 343 10.43 8.07 24.91
C TYR A 343 10.66 7.41 26.27
N LEU A 344 10.58 6.07 26.33
CA LEU A 344 10.81 5.33 27.57
C LEU A 344 12.24 5.52 28.13
N GLY A 345 13.25 5.62 27.26
CA GLY A 345 14.64 5.81 27.68
C GLY A 345 15.01 7.24 28.09
N LEU A 346 14.29 8.25 27.59
CA LEU A 346 14.69 9.67 27.77
C LEU A 346 13.78 10.46 28.70
N ARG A 347 12.51 10.04 28.89
CA ARG A 347 11.53 10.77 29.72
C ARG A 347 12.02 11.01 31.15
N ASP A 348 12.66 10.02 31.77
CA ASP A 348 13.13 10.08 33.16
C ASP A 348 14.40 10.96 33.31
N HIS A 349 15.00 11.41 32.20
CA HIS A 349 16.14 12.30 32.11
C HIS A 349 15.75 13.77 31.83
N GLY A 350 14.45 14.10 31.95
CA GLY A 350 13.93 15.46 31.78
C GLY A 350 13.81 15.94 30.34
N TRP A 351 13.85 15.04 29.36
CA TRP A 351 13.66 15.40 27.95
C TRP A 351 12.18 15.73 27.69
N SER A 352 11.92 16.84 27.00
CA SER A 352 10.58 17.14 26.52
C SER A 352 10.14 16.18 25.42
N ASN A 353 8.83 15.91 25.31
CA ASN A 353 8.28 15.06 24.25
C ASN A 353 8.66 15.55 22.85
N LEU A 354 8.71 16.87 22.64
CA LEU A 354 9.15 17.47 21.38
C LEU A 354 10.61 17.12 21.08
N ALA A 355 11.50 17.22 22.08
CA ALA A 355 12.92 16.88 21.91
C ALA A 355 13.10 15.39 21.57
N VAL A 356 12.35 14.50 22.24
CA VAL A 356 12.36 13.06 21.96
C VAL A 356 11.93 12.79 20.52
N VAL A 357 10.87 13.43 20.03
CA VAL A 357 10.40 13.27 18.64
C VAL A 357 11.44 13.78 17.66
N LEU A 358 11.97 15.00 17.85
CA LEU A 358 12.95 15.59 16.92
C LEU A 358 14.22 14.75 16.81
N VAL A 359 14.74 14.25 17.93
CA VAL A 359 15.88 13.33 17.95
C VAL A 359 15.49 11.97 17.36
N GLY A 360 14.27 11.52 17.56
CA GLY A 360 13.79 10.24 17.08
C GLY A 360 13.66 10.15 15.56
N LEU A 361 13.35 11.25 14.86
CA LEU A 361 13.13 11.22 13.41
C LEU A 361 14.32 10.64 12.60
N PRO A 362 15.57 11.03 12.83
CA PRO A 362 16.73 10.40 12.18
C PRO A 362 16.84 8.90 12.46
N PHE A 363 16.55 8.48 13.70
CA PHE A 363 16.56 7.05 14.06
C PHE A 363 15.43 6.28 13.37
N VAL A 364 14.25 6.87 13.22
CA VAL A 364 13.16 6.29 12.44
C VAL A 364 13.59 6.09 10.99
N LEU A 365 14.20 7.08 10.36
CA LEU A 365 14.69 6.96 8.97
C LEU A 365 15.78 5.90 8.84
N LEU A 366 16.75 5.87 9.77
CA LEU A 366 17.81 4.87 9.78
C LEU A 366 17.27 3.47 9.98
N ALA A 367 16.40 3.24 10.96
CA ALA A 367 15.77 1.95 11.22
C ALA A 367 14.92 1.49 10.03
N SER A 368 14.21 2.43 9.38
CA SER A 368 13.44 2.15 8.16
C SER A 368 14.33 1.68 7.03
N TRP A 369 15.46 2.35 6.82
CA TRP A 369 16.42 1.98 5.78
C TRP A 369 17.07 0.62 6.08
N LEU A 370 17.48 0.38 7.33
CA LEU A 370 18.06 -0.91 7.75
C LEU A 370 17.06 -2.06 7.54
N LEU A 371 15.80 -1.87 7.93
CA LEU A 371 14.74 -2.87 7.75
C LEU A 371 14.46 -3.11 6.26
N TYR A 372 14.37 -2.06 5.45
CA TYR A 372 14.14 -2.16 4.02
C TYR A 372 15.30 -2.85 3.29
N ALA A 373 16.54 -2.39 3.53
CA ALA A 373 17.71 -2.88 2.83
C ALA A 373 18.16 -4.28 3.31
N GLY A 374 18.09 -4.50 4.64
CA GLY A 374 18.58 -5.72 5.28
C GLY A 374 17.58 -6.87 5.30
N VAL A 375 16.29 -6.59 5.35
CA VAL A 375 15.25 -7.63 5.51
C VAL A 375 14.29 -7.66 4.33
N GLU A 376 13.58 -6.56 4.06
CA GLU A 376 12.50 -6.54 3.09
C GLU A 376 12.98 -6.88 1.67
N ARG A 377 13.94 -6.11 1.18
CA ARG A 377 14.46 -6.26 -0.18
C ARG A 377 15.08 -7.64 -0.45
N PRO A 378 15.92 -8.21 0.42
CA PRO A 378 16.43 -9.58 0.28
C PRO A 378 15.33 -10.63 0.27
N CYS A 379 14.38 -10.55 1.21
CA CYS A 379 13.28 -11.51 1.29
C CYS A 379 12.37 -11.47 0.05
N VAL A 380 12.00 -10.27 -0.40
CA VAL A 380 11.22 -10.09 -1.63
C VAL A 380 11.98 -10.68 -2.84
N ARG A 381 13.28 -10.40 -2.99
CA ARG A 381 14.09 -10.96 -4.09
C ARG A 381 14.13 -12.48 -4.06
N ARG A 382 14.33 -13.08 -2.88
CA ARG A 382 14.51 -14.52 -2.73
C ARG A 382 13.20 -15.30 -2.89
N PHE A 383 12.10 -14.79 -2.33
CA PHE A 383 10.84 -15.54 -2.20
C PHE A 383 9.77 -15.14 -3.23
N SER A 384 9.90 -13.97 -3.89
CA SER A 384 8.94 -13.53 -4.91
C SER A 384 9.19 -14.12 -6.30
N THR A 385 10.38 -14.66 -6.57
CA THR A 385 10.73 -15.22 -7.88
C THR A 385 10.25 -16.68 -8.00
N PRO A 386 9.56 -17.09 -9.08
CA PRO A 386 9.19 -18.50 -9.29
C PRO A 386 10.43 -19.36 -9.42
N ARG A 387 10.49 -20.50 -8.72
CA ARG A 387 11.60 -21.47 -8.77
C ARG A 387 11.92 -21.99 -10.19
N ALA A 388 10.96 -21.98 -11.11
CA ALA A 388 11.15 -22.45 -12.49
C ALA A 388 12.17 -21.61 -13.29
N ARG A 389 12.22 -20.28 -13.10
CA ARG A 389 13.20 -19.41 -13.79
C ARG A 389 14.63 -19.58 -13.29
N ALA A 390 14.84 -20.06 -12.08
CA ALA A 390 16.17 -20.31 -11.54
C ALA A 390 16.82 -21.56 -12.21
N ARG A 391 16.02 -22.59 -12.55
CA ARG A 391 16.53 -23.81 -13.21
C ARG A 391 16.92 -23.59 -14.68
N THR A 392 16.27 -22.66 -15.39
CA THR A 392 16.61 -22.35 -16.79
C THR A 392 17.90 -21.51 -16.88
N ARG A 393 18.13 -20.60 -15.93
CA ARG A 393 19.37 -19.79 -15.89
C ARG A 393 20.61 -20.62 -15.55
N THR A 394 20.47 -21.64 -14.67
CA THR A 394 21.58 -22.55 -14.36
C THR A 394 21.87 -23.53 -15.50
N ARG A 395 20.89 -23.91 -16.30
CA ARG A 395 21.11 -24.78 -17.47
C ARG A 395 21.75 -24.05 -18.65
N THR A 396 21.45 -22.77 -18.88
CA THR A 396 22.14 -21.97 -19.92
C THR A 396 23.55 -21.56 -19.52
N ALA A 397 23.80 -21.35 -18.21
CA ALA A 397 25.17 -21.05 -17.73
C ALA A 397 26.09 -22.29 -17.62
N ALA A 398 25.54 -23.51 -17.66
CA ALA A 398 26.28 -24.76 -17.66
C ALA A 398 26.49 -25.33 -19.09
N ALA A 399 25.93 -24.66 -20.11
CA ALA A 399 26.03 -25.05 -21.53
C ALA A 399 26.84 -24.02 -22.34
N SER A 400 27.40 -23.00 -21.71
CA SER A 400 28.38 -22.03 -22.23
C SER A 400 29.73 -22.25 -21.55
#